data_630b2756daa28fc99b65bf46a341d0e2
#
_entry.id   630b2756daa28fc99b65bf46a341d0e2
#
_cell.length_a   1.000
_cell.length_b   1.000
_cell.length_c   1.000
_cell.angle_alpha   90.00
_cell.angle_beta   90.00
_cell.angle_gamma   90.00
#
_symmetry.space_group_name_H-M   'P 1'
#
loop_
_entity.id
_entity.type
_entity.pdbx_description
1 polymer ?
#
loop_
_entity_poly.entity_id
_entity_poly.type
_entity_poly.pdbx_seq_one_letter_code
_entity_poly.pdbx_strand_id
1 'polypeptide(L)'
;MKEIEFDLLTEPWIRVRLKDNTVQEVSLTEALVSAQDYVDLAGEMPTQDAAVLRLLLAVLFTVFSRVNVEGEPEPLEKRGQALRRWSELWQLGHFPAEPIRDYLEQWKDRFWLFHPTHPFWQVPEAKIGTEYSAAMLNGEMIESKNKPRLFPLYAGQSKEQLSYPQAARWLLSVNSFDTP
;
A
#
# COMPACT_ATOMS: atom_id res chain seq x y z
N MET A 1 25.22 -2.51 -8.73
CA MET A 1 24.12 -1.61 -9.20
C MET A 1 22.89 -1.97 -8.40
N LYS A 2 22.14 -0.99 -7.87
CA LYS A 2 20.80 -1.28 -7.33
C LYS A 2 19.93 -1.67 -8.52
N GLU A 3 19.37 -2.86 -8.49
CA GLU A 3 18.50 -3.36 -9.53
C GLU A 3 17.06 -2.86 -9.29
N ILE A 4 16.27 -2.80 -10.35
CA ILE A 4 14.84 -2.54 -10.26
C ILE A 4 14.22 -3.86 -9.91
N GLU A 5 13.57 -3.93 -8.75
CA GLU A 5 12.99 -5.16 -8.23
C GLU A 5 11.65 -4.90 -7.54
N PHE A 6 10.77 -5.84 -7.65
CA PHE A 6 9.48 -5.92 -7.01
C PHE A 6 8.52 -4.79 -7.41
N ASP A 7 7.74 -5.06 -8.46
CA ASP A 7 6.71 -4.16 -8.97
C ASP A 7 5.43 -4.28 -8.13
N LEU A 8 5.17 -3.25 -7.34
CA LEU A 8 3.99 -3.19 -6.46
C LEU A 8 2.66 -3.11 -7.23
N LEU A 9 2.68 -2.80 -8.53
CA LEU A 9 1.47 -2.77 -9.36
C LEU A 9 1.02 -4.16 -9.78
N THR A 10 1.96 -5.09 -9.96
CA THR A 10 1.70 -6.41 -10.57
C THR A 10 2.01 -7.57 -9.64
N GLU A 11 2.99 -7.43 -8.74
CA GLU A 11 3.34 -8.47 -7.79
C GLU A 11 2.45 -8.43 -6.54
N PRO A 12 2.09 -9.59 -5.95
CA PRO A 12 1.18 -9.65 -4.81
C PRO A 12 1.89 -9.22 -3.51
N TRP A 13 1.28 -8.26 -2.79
CA TRP A 13 1.81 -7.79 -1.50
C TRP A 13 0.74 -7.25 -0.54
N ILE A 14 -0.44 -6.87 -1.02
CA ILE A 14 -1.55 -6.41 -0.20
C ILE A 14 -2.36 -7.63 0.25
N ARG A 15 -2.47 -7.83 1.55
CA ARG A 15 -3.27 -8.91 2.10
C ARG A 15 -4.74 -8.50 2.18
N VAL A 16 -5.59 -9.30 1.57
CA VAL A 16 -7.04 -9.10 1.54
C VAL A 16 -7.76 -10.35 2.05
N ARG A 17 -8.92 -10.16 2.64
CA ARG A 17 -9.81 -11.24 3.08
C ARG A 17 -10.95 -11.40 2.09
N LEU A 18 -11.13 -12.61 1.61
CA LEU A 18 -12.21 -13.00 0.72
C LEU A 18 -13.53 -13.26 1.48
N LYS A 19 -14.61 -13.41 0.72
CA LYS A 19 -15.97 -13.70 1.25
C LYS A 19 -16.07 -15.05 1.99
N ASP A 20 -15.18 -15.98 1.67
CA ASP A 20 -15.05 -17.28 2.38
C ASP A 20 -14.14 -17.21 3.62
N ASN A 21 -13.71 -16.03 4.02
CA ASN A 21 -12.75 -15.74 5.09
C ASN A 21 -11.31 -16.21 4.83
N THR A 22 -10.97 -16.70 3.66
CA THR A 22 -9.57 -16.95 3.31
C THR A 22 -8.82 -15.63 3.10
N VAL A 23 -7.51 -15.65 3.33
CA VAL A 23 -6.64 -14.50 3.12
C VAL A 23 -5.70 -14.80 1.98
N GLN A 24 -5.57 -13.87 1.05
CA GLN A 24 -4.61 -13.93 -0.03
C GLN A 24 -3.83 -12.63 -0.17
N GLU A 25 -2.71 -12.66 -0.86
CA GLU A 25 -1.97 -11.47 -1.28
C GLU A 25 -2.35 -11.14 -2.73
N VAL A 26 -2.59 -9.85 -2.97
CA VAL A 26 -2.92 -9.30 -4.29
C VAL A 26 -2.03 -8.11 -4.61
N SER A 27 -1.93 -7.74 -5.87
CA SER A 27 -1.19 -6.54 -6.30
C SER A 27 -1.97 -5.25 -5.99
N LEU A 28 -1.30 -4.10 -6.07
CA LEU A 28 -1.97 -2.80 -5.92
C LEU A 28 -3.08 -2.61 -6.96
N THR A 29 -2.81 -2.97 -8.22
CA THR A 29 -3.80 -2.87 -9.29
C THR A 29 -5.01 -3.75 -8.98
N GLU A 30 -4.78 -5.01 -8.60
CA GLU A 30 -5.85 -5.95 -8.30
C GLU A 30 -6.67 -5.52 -7.07
N ALA A 31 -6.01 -5.04 -6.00
CA ALA A 31 -6.69 -4.54 -4.81
C ALA A 31 -7.68 -3.41 -5.11
N LEU A 32 -7.40 -2.60 -6.13
CA LEU A 32 -8.26 -1.49 -6.55
C LEU A 32 -9.36 -1.92 -7.52
N VAL A 33 -9.00 -2.66 -8.57
CA VAL A 33 -9.95 -2.99 -9.65
C VAL A 33 -10.90 -4.13 -9.28
N SER A 34 -10.54 -4.95 -8.31
CA SER A 34 -11.36 -6.06 -7.79
C SER A 34 -11.82 -5.83 -6.36
N ALA A 35 -11.84 -4.58 -5.89
CA ALA A 35 -12.16 -4.23 -4.50
C ALA A 35 -13.51 -4.81 -4.01
N GLN A 36 -14.50 -4.94 -4.89
CA GLN A 36 -15.82 -5.50 -4.59
C GLN A 36 -15.80 -7.00 -4.23
N ASP A 37 -14.71 -7.70 -4.53
CA ASP A 37 -14.57 -9.12 -4.23
C ASP A 37 -13.98 -9.40 -2.85
N TYR A 38 -13.44 -8.36 -2.22
CA TYR A 38 -12.82 -8.43 -0.91
C TYR A 38 -13.73 -7.88 0.19
N VAL A 39 -13.63 -8.48 1.37
CA VAL A 39 -14.40 -8.05 2.55
C VAL A 39 -13.64 -7.00 3.35
N ASP A 40 -12.28 -7.17 3.42
CA ASP A 40 -11.45 -6.34 4.28
C ASP A 40 -9.97 -6.49 3.90
N LEU A 41 -9.12 -5.60 4.39
CA LEU A 41 -7.67 -5.81 4.46
C LEU A 41 -7.36 -6.79 5.59
N ALA A 42 -6.25 -7.52 5.49
CA ALA A 42 -5.88 -8.57 6.44
C ALA A 42 -4.36 -8.63 6.67
N GLY A 43 -3.74 -7.48 6.88
CA GLY A 43 -2.32 -7.35 7.20
C GLY A 43 -1.93 -7.98 8.53
N GLU A 44 -0.69 -7.81 8.91
CA GLU A 44 -0.17 -8.34 10.18
C GLU A 44 -0.67 -7.53 11.39
N MET A 45 -1.08 -6.27 11.18
CA MET A 45 -1.58 -5.36 12.23
C MET A 45 -2.63 -4.39 11.67
N PRO A 46 -3.61 -3.95 12.50
CA PRO A 46 -4.61 -2.97 12.08
C PRO A 46 -4.02 -1.62 11.63
N THR A 47 -2.90 -1.19 12.21
CA THR A 47 -2.21 0.04 11.78
C THR A 47 -1.59 -0.11 10.40
N GLN A 48 -1.09 -1.29 10.06
CA GLN A 48 -0.58 -1.61 8.73
C GLN A 48 -1.71 -1.57 7.69
N ASP A 49 -2.88 -2.12 8.01
CA ASP A 49 -4.08 -2.05 7.15
C ASP A 49 -4.51 -0.60 6.92
N ALA A 50 -4.50 0.23 7.96
CA ALA A 50 -4.82 1.64 7.84
C ALA A 50 -3.83 2.40 6.94
N ALA A 51 -2.53 2.06 6.98
CA ALA A 51 -1.52 2.64 6.10
C ALA A 51 -1.74 2.24 4.63
N VAL A 52 -2.02 0.96 4.38
CA VAL A 52 -2.35 0.45 3.04
C VAL A 52 -3.63 1.09 2.52
N LEU A 53 -4.68 1.17 3.34
CA LEU A 53 -5.94 1.83 2.98
C LEU A 53 -5.73 3.29 2.57
N ARG A 54 -4.88 4.02 3.28
CA ARG A 54 -4.53 5.42 2.91
C ARG A 54 -3.90 5.51 1.53
N LEU A 55 -3.01 4.58 1.16
CA LEU A 55 -2.44 4.51 -0.18
C LEU A 55 -3.52 4.24 -1.24
N LEU A 56 -4.38 3.22 -1.01
CA LEU A 56 -5.48 2.89 -1.91
C LEU A 56 -6.41 4.09 -2.12
N LEU A 57 -6.80 4.76 -1.04
CA LEU A 57 -7.63 5.97 -1.09
C LEU A 57 -6.93 7.11 -1.83
N ALA A 58 -5.61 7.30 -1.64
CA ALA A 58 -4.87 8.34 -2.36
C ALA A 58 -4.91 8.12 -3.87
N VAL A 59 -4.77 6.88 -4.33
CA VAL A 59 -4.92 6.55 -5.76
C VAL A 59 -6.34 6.84 -6.23
N LEU A 60 -7.37 6.32 -5.54
CA LEU A 60 -8.78 6.53 -5.91
C LEU A 60 -9.16 8.02 -5.95
N PHE A 61 -8.77 8.80 -4.93
CA PHE A 61 -9.01 10.24 -4.91
C PHE A 61 -8.30 10.94 -6.07
N THR A 62 -7.08 10.55 -6.39
CA THR A 62 -6.33 11.15 -7.49
C THR A 62 -6.98 10.87 -8.84
N VAL A 63 -7.42 9.64 -9.06
CA VAL A 63 -8.09 9.24 -10.31
C VAL A 63 -9.44 9.95 -10.44
N PHE A 64 -10.34 9.69 -9.48
CA PHE A 64 -11.73 10.14 -9.58
C PHE A 64 -11.96 11.63 -9.22
N SER A 65 -10.91 12.37 -8.87
CA SER A 65 -10.97 13.82 -8.87
C SER A 65 -10.78 14.45 -10.26
N ARG A 66 -10.32 13.67 -11.24
CA ARG A 66 -9.98 14.14 -12.60
C ARG A 66 -10.91 13.61 -13.69
N VAL A 67 -11.47 12.43 -13.47
CA VAL A 67 -12.36 11.76 -14.42
C VAL A 67 -13.69 11.39 -13.77
N ASN A 68 -14.74 11.23 -14.60
CA ASN A 68 -16.02 10.71 -14.16
C ASN A 68 -16.04 9.18 -14.09
N VAL A 69 -17.19 8.58 -13.80
CA VAL A 69 -17.33 7.12 -13.67
C VAL A 69 -17.24 6.38 -15.00
N GLU A 70 -17.39 7.06 -16.12
CA GLU A 70 -17.16 6.56 -17.47
C GLU A 70 -15.69 6.69 -17.91
N GLY A 71 -14.84 7.35 -17.10
CA GLY A 71 -13.43 7.61 -17.41
C GLY A 71 -13.19 8.88 -18.23
N GLU A 72 -14.24 9.66 -18.50
CA GLU A 72 -14.12 10.91 -19.24
C GLU A 72 -13.56 12.04 -18.37
N PRO A 73 -12.74 12.96 -18.92
CA PRO A 73 -12.18 14.09 -18.18
C PRO A 73 -13.26 15.00 -17.59
N GLU A 74 -13.41 14.99 -16.28
CA GLU A 74 -14.33 15.85 -15.52
C GLU A 74 -13.70 16.20 -14.18
N PRO A 75 -12.76 17.17 -14.12
CA PRO A 75 -12.10 17.53 -12.87
C PRO A 75 -13.08 18.15 -11.87
N LEU A 76 -12.88 17.82 -10.59
CA LEU A 76 -13.71 18.34 -9.52
C LEU A 76 -13.29 19.78 -9.17
N GLU A 77 -14.20 20.74 -9.33
CA GLU A 77 -13.99 22.14 -9.01
C GLU A 77 -14.68 22.56 -7.70
N LYS A 78 -15.75 21.87 -7.33
CA LYS A 78 -16.61 22.21 -6.19
C LYS A 78 -16.89 21.01 -5.30
N ARG A 79 -17.07 21.26 -4.01
CA ARG A 79 -17.37 20.21 -3.00
C ARG A 79 -18.60 19.36 -3.37
N GLY A 80 -19.65 19.95 -3.93
CA GLY A 80 -20.86 19.23 -4.35
C GLY A 80 -20.61 18.20 -5.46
N GLN A 81 -19.66 18.47 -6.37
CA GLN A 81 -19.26 17.52 -7.41
C GLN A 81 -18.54 16.30 -6.82
N ALA A 82 -17.70 16.51 -5.80
CA ALA A 82 -17.02 15.41 -5.12
C ALA A 82 -18.03 14.45 -4.48
N LEU A 83 -19.03 14.97 -3.74
CA LEU A 83 -20.06 14.13 -3.13
C LEU A 83 -20.88 13.37 -4.18
N ARG A 84 -21.23 14.01 -5.31
CA ARG A 84 -21.93 13.35 -6.40
C ARG A 84 -21.09 12.22 -6.99
N ARG A 85 -19.79 12.48 -7.30
CA ARG A 85 -18.87 11.49 -7.87
C ARG A 85 -18.73 10.25 -6.99
N TRP A 86 -18.55 10.43 -5.68
CA TRP A 86 -18.46 9.31 -4.76
C TRP A 86 -19.80 8.58 -4.60
N SER A 87 -20.93 9.28 -4.71
CA SER A 87 -22.24 8.63 -4.74
C SER A 87 -22.45 7.78 -6.00
N GLU A 88 -22.03 8.27 -7.15
CA GLU A 88 -22.06 7.54 -8.43
C GLU A 88 -21.20 6.27 -8.36
N LEU A 89 -19.94 6.38 -7.89
CA LEU A 89 -19.06 5.24 -7.67
C LEU A 89 -19.66 4.22 -6.68
N TRP A 90 -20.28 4.69 -5.62
CA TRP A 90 -20.97 3.82 -4.66
C TRP A 90 -22.12 3.06 -5.29
N GLN A 91 -22.93 3.72 -6.15
CA GLN A 91 -24.04 3.10 -6.85
C GLN A 91 -23.62 2.05 -7.88
N LEU A 92 -22.44 2.21 -8.49
CA LEU A 92 -21.86 1.20 -9.38
C LEU A 92 -21.50 -0.11 -8.64
N GLY A 93 -21.19 -0.04 -7.36
CA GLY A 93 -20.75 -1.18 -6.55
C GLY A 93 -19.36 -1.73 -6.91
N HIS A 94 -18.61 -1.06 -7.77
CA HIS A 94 -17.23 -1.36 -8.12
C HIS A 94 -16.53 -0.10 -8.62
N PHE A 95 -15.21 -0.10 -8.65
CA PHE A 95 -14.43 0.98 -9.25
C PHE A 95 -14.21 0.70 -10.74
N PRO A 96 -14.42 1.70 -11.64
CA PRO A 96 -14.06 1.59 -13.05
C PRO A 96 -12.56 1.26 -13.20
N ALA A 97 -12.27 0.16 -13.87
CA ALA A 97 -10.90 -0.39 -13.90
C ALA A 97 -9.97 0.41 -14.83
N GLU A 98 -10.46 0.90 -15.98
CA GLU A 98 -9.63 1.55 -16.98
C GLU A 98 -8.98 2.84 -16.48
N PRO A 99 -9.69 3.80 -15.87
CA PRO A 99 -9.08 5.02 -15.36
C PRO A 99 -8.02 4.77 -14.28
N ILE A 100 -8.20 3.70 -13.48
CA ILE A 100 -7.24 3.29 -12.46
C ILE A 100 -5.97 2.76 -13.13
N ARG A 101 -6.12 1.86 -14.10
CA ARG A 101 -4.99 1.27 -14.82
C ARG A 101 -4.19 2.31 -15.59
N ASP A 102 -4.86 3.23 -16.26
CA ASP A 102 -4.23 4.32 -17.00
C ASP A 102 -3.39 5.21 -16.07
N TYR A 103 -3.95 5.56 -14.91
CA TYR A 103 -3.20 6.31 -13.90
C TYR A 103 -2.00 5.55 -13.37
N LEU A 104 -2.17 4.29 -13.01
CA LEU A 104 -1.07 3.47 -12.48
C LEU A 104 0.02 3.24 -13.53
N GLU A 105 -0.33 2.99 -14.79
CA GLU A 105 0.62 2.86 -15.90
C GLU A 105 1.39 4.17 -16.14
N GLN A 106 0.72 5.32 -16.08
CA GLN A 106 1.36 6.62 -16.19
C GLN A 106 2.45 6.84 -15.12
N TRP A 107 2.25 6.31 -13.94
CA TRP A 107 3.12 6.49 -12.78
C TRP A 107 3.90 5.23 -12.39
N LYS A 108 3.96 4.21 -13.23
CA LYS A 108 4.55 2.90 -12.91
C LYS A 108 5.97 2.97 -12.34
N ASP A 109 6.78 3.90 -12.79
CA ASP A 109 8.16 4.06 -12.31
C ASP A 109 8.25 4.47 -10.82
N ARG A 110 7.13 4.85 -10.20
CA ARG A 110 7.04 5.21 -8.79
C ARG A 110 6.63 4.06 -7.88
N PHE A 111 6.31 2.91 -8.44
CA PHE A 111 5.77 1.76 -7.71
C PHE A 111 6.73 0.57 -7.63
N TRP A 112 8.02 0.81 -7.83
CA TRP A 112 9.06 -0.19 -7.60
C TRP A 112 9.54 -0.13 -6.15
N LEU A 113 9.50 -1.26 -5.42
CA LEU A 113 10.00 -1.31 -4.05
C LEU A 113 11.49 -0.98 -4.01
N PHE A 114 12.26 -1.50 -4.97
CA PHE A 114 13.67 -1.17 -5.18
C PHE A 114 13.84 -0.50 -6.54
N HIS A 115 14.37 0.70 -6.52
CA HIS A 115 14.68 1.48 -7.71
C HIS A 115 15.88 2.37 -7.44
N PRO A 116 16.81 2.53 -8.38
CA PRO A 116 18.05 3.29 -8.15
C PRO A 116 17.83 4.76 -7.80
N THR A 117 16.79 5.39 -8.37
CA THR A 117 16.51 6.82 -8.23
C THR A 117 15.14 7.15 -7.61
N HIS A 118 14.16 6.25 -7.72
CA HIS A 118 12.78 6.51 -7.31
C HIS A 118 12.17 5.31 -6.57
N PRO A 119 12.83 4.78 -5.53
CA PRO A 119 12.27 3.66 -4.78
C PRO A 119 11.00 4.09 -4.06
N PHE A 120 10.02 3.21 -4.06
CA PHE A 120 8.70 3.48 -3.48
C PHE A 120 8.83 3.90 -2.00
N TRP A 121 8.33 5.09 -1.68
CA TRP A 121 8.30 5.67 -0.33
C TRP A 121 9.66 5.71 0.39
N GLN A 122 10.76 5.77 -0.34
CA GLN A 122 12.11 5.83 0.18
C GLN A 122 12.87 7.00 -0.45
N VAL A 123 13.87 7.50 0.26
CA VAL A 123 14.77 8.56 -0.22
C VAL A 123 16.13 7.94 -0.50
N PRO A 124 16.55 7.79 -1.78
CA PRO A 124 17.80 7.09 -2.16
C PRO A 124 19.07 7.72 -1.56
N GLU A 125 19.04 9.05 -1.40
CA GLU A 125 20.16 9.84 -0.88
C GLU A 125 20.22 9.87 0.65
N ALA A 126 19.19 9.40 1.35
CA ALA A 126 19.16 9.37 2.81
C ALA A 126 20.17 8.36 3.35
N LYS A 127 21.41 8.85 3.54
CA LYS A 127 22.51 8.09 4.16
C LYS A 127 22.78 8.52 5.60
N ILE A 128 22.01 9.49 6.09
CA ILE A 128 22.12 10.03 7.43
C ILE A 128 21.01 9.40 8.26
N GLY A 129 21.38 8.56 9.22
CA GLY A 129 20.42 7.92 10.09
C GLY A 129 21.01 6.69 10.78
N THR A 130 20.27 6.14 11.71
CA THR A 130 20.62 4.91 12.38
C THR A 130 20.10 3.72 11.54
N GLU A 131 20.95 2.75 11.28
CA GLU A 131 20.53 1.50 10.65
C GLU A 131 19.75 0.65 11.64
N TYR A 132 18.56 0.24 11.27
CA TYR A 132 17.72 -0.65 12.04
C TYR A 132 17.61 -2.02 11.38
N SER A 133 17.51 -3.06 12.21
CA SER A 133 17.23 -4.41 11.73
C SER A 133 15.75 -4.57 11.30
N ALA A 134 15.46 -5.59 10.50
CA ALA A 134 14.08 -5.96 10.17
C ALA A 134 13.22 -6.20 11.42
N ALA A 135 13.81 -6.73 12.51
CA ALA A 135 13.11 -6.93 13.78
C ALA A 135 12.64 -5.61 14.43
N MET A 136 13.32 -4.50 14.19
CA MET A 136 12.85 -3.18 14.64
C MET A 136 11.78 -2.63 13.72
N LEU A 137 11.91 -2.83 12.41
CA LEU A 137 10.92 -2.38 11.44
C LEU A 137 9.56 -3.05 11.67
N ASN A 138 9.55 -4.36 11.92
CA ASN A 138 8.32 -5.14 12.14
C ASN A 138 7.79 -5.12 13.58
N GLY A 139 8.37 -4.29 14.45
CA GLY A 139 7.92 -4.12 15.84
C GLY A 139 8.26 -5.26 16.79
N GLU A 140 9.12 -6.22 16.39
CA GLU A 140 9.59 -7.30 17.26
C GLU A 140 10.59 -6.81 18.30
N MET A 141 11.26 -5.67 18.05
CA MET A 141 12.15 -4.99 18.98
C MET A 141 11.74 -3.51 19.08
N ILE A 142 11.15 -3.13 20.22
CA ILE A 142 10.44 -1.85 20.34
C ILE A 142 11.38 -0.65 20.51
N GLU A 143 12.43 -0.74 21.33
CA GLU A 143 13.30 0.40 21.62
C GLU A 143 14.81 0.06 21.58
N SER A 144 15.17 -1.18 21.80
CA SER A 144 16.57 -1.63 21.79
C SER A 144 16.66 -3.15 21.68
N LYS A 145 17.88 -3.64 21.36
CA LYS A 145 18.16 -5.08 21.31
C LYS A 145 17.85 -5.81 22.62
N ASN A 146 17.70 -5.09 23.72
CA ASN A 146 17.44 -5.63 25.05
C ASN A 146 15.96 -5.61 25.47
N LYS A 147 15.06 -5.13 24.60
CA LYS A 147 13.62 -5.08 24.87
C LYS A 147 12.84 -5.83 23.79
N PRO A 148 12.98 -7.15 23.68
CA PRO A 148 12.19 -7.96 22.75
C PRO A 148 10.71 -7.92 23.12
N ARG A 149 9.86 -8.03 22.13
CA ARG A 149 8.41 -8.13 22.33
C ARG A 149 8.09 -9.37 23.16
N LEU A 150 7.21 -9.21 24.16
CA LEU A 150 6.83 -10.32 25.06
C LEU A 150 6.09 -11.45 24.31
N PHE A 151 5.27 -11.05 23.34
CA PHE A 151 4.54 -11.98 22.45
C PHE A 151 4.96 -11.68 21.01
N PRO A 152 6.04 -12.29 20.50
CA PRO A 152 6.52 -12.06 19.16
C PRO A 152 5.53 -12.61 18.10
N LEU A 153 5.41 -11.92 16.98
CA LEU A 153 4.63 -12.37 15.82
C LEU A 153 5.46 -13.33 14.94
N TYR A 154 6.77 -13.23 15.02
CA TYR A 154 7.71 -14.02 14.22
C TYR A 154 8.64 -14.85 15.08
N ALA A 155 9.09 -16.00 14.56
CA ALA A 155 10.02 -16.90 15.23
C ALA A 155 11.28 -17.15 14.37
N GLY A 156 12.40 -17.42 15.03
CA GLY A 156 13.65 -17.77 14.35
C GLY A 156 14.16 -16.67 13.42
N GLN A 157 14.64 -17.06 12.24
CA GLN A 157 15.21 -16.15 11.24
C GLN A 157 14.19 -15.18 10.64
N SER A 158 12.90 -15.50 10.66
CA SER A 158 11.84 -14.59 10.17
C SER A 158 11.70 -13.30 10.96
N LYS A 159 12.34 -13.18 12.13
CA LYS A 159 12.48 -11.93 12.87
C LYS A 159 13.45 -10.94 12.21
N GLU A 160 14.44 -11.43 11.50
CA GLU A 160 15.55 -10.65 10.95
C GLU A 160 15.45 -10.48 9.44
N GLN A 161 14.52 -11.18 8.81
CA GLN A 161 14.31 -11.14 7.36
C GLN A 161 12.85 -10.88 7.04
N LEU A 162 12.61 -10.00 6.10
CA LEU A 162 11.29 -9.71 5.54
C LEU A 162 11.25 -10.16 4.09
N SER A 163 10.16 -10.79 3.67
CA SER A 163 9.87 -10.91 2.25
C SER A 163 9.56 -9.52 1.65
N TYR A 164 9.66 -9.36 0.34
CA TYR A 164 9.35 -8.08 -0.32
C TYR A 164 7.90 -7.62 -0.05
N PRO A 165 6.88 -8.49 -0.09
CA PRO A 165 5.53 -8.12 0.32
C PRO A 165 5.45 -7.59 1.76
N GLN A 166 6.09 -8.26 2.70
CA GLN A 166 6.15 -7.79 4.09
C GLN A 166 6.88 -6.45 4.21
N ALA A 167 8.02 -6.31 3.54
CA ALA A 167 8.79 -5.07 3.56
C ALA A 167 7.96 -3.89 3.02
N ALA A 168 7.20 -4.07 1.94
CA ALA A 168 6.32 -3.04 1.39
C ALA A 168 5.25 -2.60 2.39
N ARG A 169 4.57 -3.55 3.04
CA ARG A 169 3.54 -3.24 4.06
C ARG A 169 4.12 -2.53 5.28
N TRP A 170 5.26 -3.01 5.80
CA TRP A 170 5.90 -2.38 6.96
C TRP A 170 6.48 -1.01 6.63
N LEU A 171 7.03 -0.82 5.43
CA LEU A 171 7.51 0.48 4.97
C LEU A 171 6.39 1.54 5.01
N LEU A 172 5.20 1.19 4.50
CA LEU A 172 4.03 2.08 4.57
C LEU A 172 3.59 2.34 6.00
N SER A 173 3.56 1.31 6.85
CA SER A 173 3.15 1.43 8.25
C SER A 173 4.06 2.38 9.02
N VAL A 174 5.38 2.20 8.91
CA VAL A 174 6.37 3.05 9.57
C VAL A 174 6.27 4.49 9.08
N ASN A 175 6.25 4.72 7.76
CA ASN A 175 6.11 6.08 7.22
C ASN A 175 4.78 6.76 7.57
N SER A 176 3.76 6.00 7.98
CA SER A 176 2.44 6.54 8.32
C SER A 176 2.26 6.85 9.79
N PHE A 177 2.94 6.12 10.67
CA PHE A 177 2.65 6.11 12.11
C PHE A 177 3.89 6.22 13.00
N ASP A 178 5.09 5.98 12.47
CA ASP A 178 6.30 6.22 13.25
C ASP A 178 6.60 7.71 13.27
N THR A 179 6.74 8.25 14.47
CA THR A 179 7.16 9.65 14.68
C THR A 179 8.65 9.65 14.98
N PRO A 180 9.42 10.55 14.35
CA PRO A 180 10.84 10.69 14.65
C PRO A 180 11.11 11.10 16.08
#